data_47914eb6184ed82ad3f0bf357ffa3077
#
_entry.id   47914eb6184ed82ad3f0bf357ffa3077
#
_cell.length_a   1.000
_cell.length_b   1.000
_cell.length_c   1.000
_cell.angle_alpha   90.00
_cell.angle_beta   90.00
_cell.angle_gamma   90.00
#
_symmetry.space_group_name_H-M   'P 1'
#
loop_
_entity.id
_entity.type
_entity.pdbx_description
1 polymer ?
#
loop_
_entity_poly.entity_id
_entity_poly.type
_entity_poly.pdbx_seq_one_letter_code
_entity_poly.pdbx_strand_id
1 'polypeptide(L)'
;MNPIGSSTNFPQGFANGLSVRGMPLLQMQPGQVFFVGNSTVLNPQQRAGSNGNRGTFLDPFATLNYAVNTACVASRGDIVFVLPGHAETITDAATITLATAGVAVVGLGGGSLRPTITYATNTTANIPVTAANVSVQNLLMLSTVASCVSGFTTTGTALAPNFAMDNIEFRDTSSTLNFLAGYTTNTTTASQDGFSMTNCRFWSTGTGTRTAFINGVNIAGLTLVGNYGASLQTTVAMLMTAAATSSTGCNISYNRFEGAHTSSTLACGISGTGTAWNGVAHDNYFFSLASGTGIWIPTTTKLALFQNYSCIAGAYATQGALNPITA
;
A
#
# COMPACT_ATOMS: atom_id res chain seq x y z
N MET A 1 -13.95 6.92 47.40
CA MET A 1 -14.19 5.71 46.58
C MET A 1 -14.23 6.18 45.14
N ASN A 2 -13.17 5.92 44.36
CA ASN A 2 -13.18 6.27 42.93
C ASN A 2 -14.15 5.36 42.21
N PRO A 3 -15.04 5.88 41.39
CA PRO A 3 -15.97 5.02 40.65
C PRO A 3 -15.14 4.14 39.70
N ILE A 4 -15.29 2.84 39.93
CA ILE A 4 -14.76 1.82 39.01
C ILE A 4 -15.46 2.04 37.69
N GLY A 5 -14.70 2.41 36.67
CA GLY A 5 -15.23 2.63 35.33
C GLY A 5 -14.97 3.99 34.70
N SER A 6 -14.21 4.86 35.33
CA SER A 6 -13.71 6.05 34.66
C SER A 6 -12.69 5.63 33.61
N SER A 7 -13.00 5.83 32.33
CA SER A 7 -12.10 5.61 31.20
C SER A 7 -10.81 6.44 31.29
N THR A 8 -10.78 7.41 32.20
CA THR A 8 -9.65 8.27 32.47
C THR A 8 -8.56 7.60 33.34
N ASN A 9 -8.83 6.45 33.91
CA ASN A 9 -7.88 5.77 34.80
C ASN A 9 -6.88 4.86 34.07
N PHE A 10 -6.88 4.84 32.74
CA PHE A 10 -5.93 4.04 31.96
C PHE A 10 -5.14 4.90 30.98
N PRO A 11 -4.40 5.94 31.46
CA PRO A 11 -3.67 6.85 30.57
C PRO A 11 -2.51 6.16 29.83
N GLN A 12 -2.13 4.97 30.24
CA GLN A 12 -1.09 4.14 29.60
C GLN A 12 -1.65 2.84 29.02
N GLY A 13 -2.98 2.76 28.85
CA GLY A 13 -3.65 1.54 28.46
C GLY A 13 -3.72 0.52 29.61
N PHE A 14 -3.89 -0.73 29.26
CA PHE A 14 -3.95 -1.83 30.22
C PHE A 14 -2.55 -2.40 30.43
N ALA A 15 -1.83 -1.95 31.42
CA ALA A 15 -0.45 -2.39 31.69
C ALA A 15 -0.31 -3.92 31.82
N ASN A 16 -1.37 -4.60 32.24
CA ASN A 16 -1.43 -6.06 32.40
C ASN A 16 -2.34 -6.75 31.37
N GLY A 17 -2.68 -6.03 30.27
CA GLY A 17 -3.62 -6.53 29.28
C GLY A 17 -5.09 -6.44 29.71
N LEU A 18 -5.98 -6.81 28.83
CA LEU A 18 -7.42 -6.89 29.04
C LEU A 18 -7.83 -8.36 29.06
N SER A 19 -8.52 -8.78 30.12
CA SER A 19 -9.14 -10.11 30.19
C SER A 19 -10.64 -10.01 30.00
N VAL A 20 -11.19 -10.80 29.08
CA VAL A 20 -12.63 -10.98 28.92
C VAL A 20 -12.98 -12.42 29.28
N ARG A 21 -13.84 -12.61 30.26
CA ARG A 21 -14.24 -13.94 30.75
C ARG A 21 -13.05 -14.84 31.11
N GLY A 22 -12.01 -14.26 31.73
CA GLY A 22 -10.81 -15.00 32.14
C GLY A 22 -9.78 -15.25 31.00
N MET A 23 -10.06 -14.81 29.76
CA MET A 23 -9.11 -14.92 28.68
C MET A 23 -8.37 -13.58 28.49
N PRO A 24 -7.04 -13.55 28.55
CA PRO A 24 -6.27 -12.33 28.29
C PRO A 24 -6.35 -11.99 26.80
N LEU A 25 -6.85 -10.81 26.46
CA LEU A 25 -6.97 -10.35 25.08
C LEU A 25 -5.74 -9.60 24.56
N LEU A 26 -4.97 -8.98 25.44
CA LEU A 26 -3.83 -8.12 25.07
C LEU A 26 -2.52 -8.49 25.77
N GLN A 27 -2.44 -9.66 26.35
CA GLN A 27 -1.30 -10.06 27.16
C GLN A 27 -0.04 -10.38 26.34
N MET A 28 -0.16 -10.41 25.01
CA MET A 28 0.86 -10.97 24.14
C MET A 28 1.43 -9.99 23.10
N GLN A 29 1.21 -8.69 23.25
CA GLN A 29 1.90 -7.71 22.42
C GLN A 29 3.20 -7.29 23.12
N PRO A 30 4.35 -7.89 22.82
CA PRO A 30 5.62 -7.53 23.45
C PRO A 30 6.11 -6.18 22.98
N GLY A 31 5.54 -5.66 21.88
CA GLY A 31 5.92 -4.41 21.26
C GLY A 31 5.49 -3.17 22.04
N GLN A 32 6.21 -2.10 21.81
CA GLN A 32 5.86 -0.77 22.31
C GLN A 32 5.02 -0.01 21.27
N VAL A 33 4.29 0.97 21.76
CA VAL A 33 3.48 1.87 20.94
C VAL A 33 4.13 3.24 20.94
N PHE A 34 4.43 3.74 19.75
CA PHE A 34 4.96 5.08 19.53
C PHE A 34 4.01 5.94 18.71
N PHE A 35 4.12 7.24 18.89
CA PHE A 35 3.30 8.21 18.18
C PHE A 35 4.19 9.19 17.42
N VAL A 36 3.78 9.48 16.19
CA VAL A 36 4.39 10.48 15.31
C VAL A 36 3.38 11.58 15.06
N GLY A 37 3.76 12.80 15.28
CA GLY A 37 2.90 13.97 15.08
C GLY A 37 3.67 15.14 14.49
N ASN A 38 2.92 16.01 13.84
CA ASN A 38 3.44 17.23 13.25
C ASN A 38 3.82 18.28 14.31
N SER A 39 4.46 19.37 13.89
CA SER A 39 4.60 20.57 14.70
C SER A 39 3.26 21.27 14.99
N THR A 40 2.23 20.99 14.16
CA THR A 40 0.87 21.49 14.41
C THR A 40 0.16 20.60 15.43
N VAL A 41 -0.19 21.16 16.56
CA VAL A 41 -0.84 20.47 17.66
C VAL A 41 -2.35 20.55 17.49
N LEU A 42 -3.01 19.40 17.32
CA LEU A 42 -4.48 19.33 17.23
C LEU A 42 -5.15 19.23 18.61
N ASN A 43 -4.44 18.71 19.59
CA ASN A 43 -4.92 18.59 20.96
C ASN A 43 -4.18 19.63 21.85
N PRO A 44 -4.85 20.50 22.58
CA PRO A 44 -4.21 21.53 23.43
C PRO A 44 -3.25 20.97 24.50
N GLN A 45 -3.39 19.72 24.87
CA GLN A 45 -2.51 19.06 25.84
C GLN A 45 -1.30 18.37 25.20
N GLN A 46 -1.25 18.32 23.88
CA GLN A 46 -0.20 17.65 23.14
C GLN A 46 0.96 18.61 22.87
N ARG A 47 2.18 18.11 22.96
CA ARG A 47 3.36 18.85 22.50
C ARG A 47 3.51 18.76 20.99
N ALA A 48 4.17 19.75 20.42
CA ALA A 48 4.63 19.67 19.04
C ALA A 48 5.57 18.49 18.85
N GLY A 49 5.45 17.81 17.71
CA GLY A 49 6.31 16.69 17.37
C GLY A 49 7.79 17.07 17.35
N SER A 50 8.60 16.27 18.01
CA SER A 50 10.07 16.41 18.03
C SER A 50 10.72 15.03 18.22
N ASN A 51 11.82 14.77 17.52
CA ASN A 51 12.54 13.52 17.69
C ASN A 51 13.29 13.43 19.04
N GLY A 52 13.34 14.53 19.82
CA GLY A 52 13.76 14.54 21.21
C GLY A 52 12.65 14.20 22.21
N ASN A 53 11.42 14.04 21.76
CA ASN A 53 10.30 13.66 22.59
C ASN A 53 10.31 12.16 22.95
N ARG A 54 9.34 11.73 23.76
CA ARG A 54 9.27 10.35 24.26
C ARG A 54 8.54 9.38 23.30
N GLY A 55 7.91 9.91 22.25
CA GLY A 55 7.10 9.11 21.34
C GLY A 55 5.75 8.69 21.91
N THR A 56 5.25 9.37 22.95
CA THR A 56 3.90 9.12 23.51
C THR A 56 2.86 9.95 22.78
N PHE A 57 1.58 9.67 23.01
CA PHE A 57 0.48 10.44 22.42
C PHE A 57 0.58 11.94 22.72
N LEU A 58 0.94 12.32 23.95
CA LEU A 58 1.08 13.74 24.36
C LEU A 58 2.44 14.35 23.98
N ASP A 59 3.43 13.52 23.66
CA ASP A 59 4.81 13.92 23.44
C ASP A 59 5.38 13.13 22.24
N PRO A 60 4.80 13.33 21.01
CA PRO A 60 5.07 12.48 19.85
C PRO A 60 6.44 12.80 19.22
N PHE A 61 6.97 11.85 18.45
CA PHE A 61 8.10 12.09 17.56
C PHE A 61 7.70 12.99 16.39
N ALA A 62 8.68 13.66 15.78
CA ALA A 62 8.41 14.53 14.63
C ALA A 62 8.30 13.75 13.31
N THR A 63 9.09 12.69 13.13
CA THR A 63 9.24 12.01 11.84
C THR A 63 9.01 10.51 11.94
N LEU A 64 8.40 9.98 10.89
CA LEU A 64 8.16 8.54 10.75
C LEU A 64 9.47 7.77 10.72
N ASN A 65 10.48 8.29 10.01
CA ASN A 65 11.78 7.65 9.91
C ASN A 65 12.44 7.44 11.27
N TYR A 66 12.39 8.44 12.14
CA TYR A 66 12.95 8.34 13.50
C TYR A 66 12.19 7.30 14.33
N ALA A 67 10.87 7.34 14.29
CA ALA A 67 10.04 6.39 15.04
C ALA A 67 10.33 4.95 14.63
N VAL A 68 10.36 4.65 13.33
CA VAL A 68 10.57 3.29 12.81
C VAL A 68 11.99 2.80 13.02
N ASN A 69 13.00 3.63 12.72
CA ASN A 69 14.38 3.14 12.63
C ASN A 69 15.24 3.43 13.86
N THR A 70 14.78 4.31 14.76
CA THR A 70 15.53 4.67 15.97
C THR A 70 14.82 4.24 17.25
N ALA A 71 13.50 4.41 17.32
CA ALA A 71 12.75 4.09 18.55
C ALA A 71 12.26 2.64 18.58
N CYS A 72 11.83 2.11 17.42
CA CYS A 72 11.39 0.72 17.32
C CYS A 72 12.56 -0.27 17.41
N VAL A 73 12.24 -1.47 17.88
CA VAL A 73 13.19 -2.59 17.97
C VAL A 73 12.74 -3.72 17.05
N ALA A 74 13.65 -4.23 16.25
CA ALA A 74 13.36 -5.28 15.29
C ALA A 74 12.75 -6.53 15.97
N SER A 75 11.73 -7.08 15.35
CA SER A 75 11.03 -8.30 15.76
C SER A 75 10.38 -8.24 17.16
N ARG A 76 10.23 -7.05 17.72
CA ARG A 76 9.48 -6.86 18.97
C ARG A 76 7.98 -6.70 18.75
N GLY A 77 7.54 -6.39 17.53
CA GLY A 77 6.14 -6.14 17.20
C GLY A 77 5.69 -4.73 17.59
N ASP A 78 6.55 -3.75 17.44
CA ASP A 78 6.24 -2.35 17.76
C ASP A 78 5.22 -1.75 16.77
N ILE A 79 4.42 -0.83 17.29
CA ILE A 79 3.40 -0.12 16.52
C ILE A 79 3.72 1.38 16.55
N VAL A 80 3.73 1.99 15.38
CA VAL A 80 3.87 3.43 15.20
C VAL A 80 2.55 4.01 14.74
N PHE A 81 1.88 4.75 15.58
CA PHE A 81 0.70 5.52 15.22
C PHE A 81 1.10 6.89 14.66
N VAL A 82 0.68 7.16 13.43
CA VAL A 82 0.82 8.47 12.81
C VAL A 82 -0.43 9.28 13.10
N LEU A 83 -0.29 10.38 13.82
CA LEU A 83 -1.40 11.15 14.36
C LEU A 83 -2.21 11.85 13.25
N PRO A 84 -3.49 12.15 13.50
CA PRO A 84 -4.33 12.87 12.55
C PRO A 84 -3.72 14.21 12.13
N GLY A 85 -3.77 14.51 10.84
CA GLY A 85 -3.22 15.76 10.30
C GLY A 85 -1.69 15.80 10.20
N HIS A 86 -0.99 14.73 10.55
CA HIS A 86 0.44 14.64 10.30
C HIS A 86 0.75 14.77 8.80
N ALA A 87 1.72 15.61 8.48
CA ALA A 87 2.20 15.80 7.13
C ALA A 87 3.73 15.76 7.12
N GLU A 88 4.30 14.88 6.32
CA GLU A 88 5.75 14.74 6.16
C GLU A 88 6.09 14.77 4.66
N THR A 89 7.19 15.43 4.31
CA THR A 89 7.65 15.54 2.93
C THR A 89 8.92 14.72 2.73
N ILE A 90 8.93 13.89 1.70
CA ILE A 90 10.12 13.15 1.30
C ILE A 90 10.66 13.70 -0.03
N THR A 91 11.97 13.88 -0.09
CA THR A 91 12.67 14.44 -1.24
C THR A 91 13.55 13.42 -1.98
N ASP A 92 13.82 12.30 -1.32
CA ASP A 92 14.64 11.20 -1.83
C ASP A 92 14.27 9.89 -1.14
N ALA A 93 14.94 8.80 -1.53
CA ALA A 93 14.75 7.47 -0.92
C ALA A 93 15.34 7.32 0.49
N ALA A 94 16.11 8.27 0.99
CA ALA A 94 16.73 8.21 2.31
C ALA A 94 15.93 8.96 3.37
N THR A 95 14.93 9.77 2.97
CA THR A 95 14.14 10.58 3.90
C THR A 95 13.32 9.71 4.86
N ILE A 96 12.62 8.71 4.34
CA ILE A 96 11.91 7.70 5.14
C ILE A 96 12.30 6.33 4.61
N THR A 97 12.71 5.44 5.49
CA THR A 97 12.94 4.02 5.20
C THR A 97 12.18 3.16 6.20
N LEU A 98 11.75 1.98 5.78
CA LEU A 98 11.12 0.97 6.64
C LEU A 98 12.11 -0.18 6.81
N ALA A 99 13.10 0.02 7.70
CA ALA A 99 14.24 -0.87 7.87
C ALA A 99 14.19 -1.70 9.17
N THR A 100 13.15 -1.54 9.98
CA THR A 100 13.00 -2.29 11.23
C THR A 100 11.97 -3.39 11.07
N ALA A 101 12.39 -4.64 11.19
CA ALA A 101 11.52 -5.80 10.99
C ALA A 101 10.40 -5.90 12.03
N GLY A 102 9.22 -6.31 11.59
CA GLY A 102 8.07 -6.55 12.46
C GLY A 102 7.38 -5.30 12.98
N VAL A 103 7.58 -4.15 12.35
CA VAL A 103 6.95 -2.88 12.73
C VAL A 103 5.66 -2.67 11.95
N ALA A 104 4.60 -2.24 12.64
CA ALA A 104 3.37 -1.79 12.06
C ALA A 104 3.26 -0.26 12.12
N VAL A 105 3.02 0.39 10.97
CA VAL A 105 2.77 1.83 10.86
C VAL A 105 1.28 2.03 10.59
N VAL A 106 0.59 2.75 11.45
CA VAL A 106 -0.86 2.94 11.37
C VAL A 106 -1.22 4.41 11.41
N GLY A 107 -1.75 4.92 10.31
CA GLY A 107 -2.29 6.29 10.26
C GLY A 107 -3.60 6.42 11.00
N LEU A 108 -3.72 7.41 11.84
CA LEU A 108 -4.96 7.77 12.54
C LEU A 108 -5.66 8.92 11.83
N GLY A 109 -6.99 8.91 11.85
CA GLY A 109 -7.80 9.94 11.21
C GLY A 109 -8.27 9.56 9.81
N GLY A 110 -9.12 10.40 9.24
CA GLY A 110 -9.71 10.21 7.91
C GLY A 110 -10.03 11.56 7.25
N GLY A 111 -10.39 11.54 5.98
CA GLY A 111 -10.65 12.75 5.22
C GLY A 111 -9.43 13.69 5.19
N SER A 112 -9.63 14.95 5.53
CA SER A 112 -8.57 15.96 5.59
C SER A 112 -7.56 15.75 6.72
N LEU A 113 -7.89 14.91 7.70
CA LEU A 113 -7.00 14.58 8.82
C LEU A 113 -6.24 13.27 8.61
N ARG A 114 -6.40 12.61 7.47
CA ARG A 114 -5.62 11.43 7.13
C ARG A 114 -4.14 11.81 7.03
N PRO A 115 -3.23 11.09 7.71
CA PRO A 115 -1.81 11.39 7.63
C PRO A 115 -1.29 11.32 6.20
N THR A 116 -0.53 12.33 5.80
CA THR A 116 -0.10 12.53 4.41
C THR A 116 1.40 12.54 4.29
N ILE A 117 1.92 11.71 3.39
CA ILE A 117 3.32 11.73 2.96
C ILE A 117 3.38 12.35 1.57
N THR A 118 4.07 13.47 1.44
CA THR A 118 4.21 14.20 0.17
C THR A 118 5.56 13.88 -0.47
N TYR A 119 5.52 13.42 -1.71
CA TYR A 119 6.70 13.18 -2.53
C TYR A 119 7.02 14.44 -3.30
N ALA A 120 8.22 15.03 -3.08
CA ALA A 120 8.60 16.32 -3.63
C ALA A 120 10.03 16.30 -4.17
N THR A 121 10.34 17.27 -5.01
CA THR A 121 11.68 17.61 -5.50
C THR A 121 12.30 16.59 -6.47
N ASN A 122 12.33 15.31 -6.13
CA ASN A 122 13.03 14.29 -6.90
C ASN A 122 12.10 13.19 -7.42
N THR A 123 12.21 12.85 -8.68
CA THR A 123 11.45 11.74 -9.31
C THR A 123 11.75 10.38 -8.68
N THR A 124 12.92 10.23 -8.07
CA THR A 124 13.34 9.02 -7.36
C THR A 124 12.96 9.00 -5.88
N ALA A 125 12.23 10.01 -5.39
CA ALA A 125 11.67 9.98 -4.06
C ALA A 125 10.77 8.74 -3.89
N ASN A 126 11.05 7.94 -2.88
CA ASN A 126 10.27 6.73 -2.54
C ASN A 126 10.51 6.35 -1.08
N ILE A 127 9.73 5.41 -0.58
CA ILE A 127 9.92 4.80 0.75
C ILE A 127 10.47 3.38 0.55
N PRO A 128 11.77 3.17 0.75
CA PRO A 128 12.35 1.83 0.71
C PRO A 128 11.83 0.97 1.86
N VAL A 129 11.42 -0.24 1.53
CA VAL A 129 11.10 -1.31 2.49
C VAL A 129 12.24 -2.32 2.43
N THR A 130 13.00 -2.40 3.50
CA THR A 130 14.24 -3.22 3.55
C THR A 130 14.22 -4.24 4.66
N ALA A 131 13.09 -4.40 5.34
CA ALA A 131 12.93 -5.33 6.45
C ALA A 131 11.66 -6.19 6.30
N ALA A 132 11.70 -7.38 6.88
CA ALA A 132 10.61 -8.34 6.85
C ALA A 132 9.46 -7.97 7.79
N ASN A 133 8.24 -8.45 7.48
CA ASN A 133 7.06 -8.36 8.34
C ASN A 133 6.70 -6.90 8.71
N VAL A 134 6.89 -5.98 7.80
CA VAL A 134 6.50 -4.58 7.95
C VAL A 134 5.10 -4.39 7.39
N SER A 135 4.28 -3.62 8.10
CA SER A 135 2.95 -3.24 7.59
C SER A 135 2.73 -1.74 7.66
N VAL A 136 2.02 -1.21 6.68
CA VAL A 136 1.59 0.20 6.63
C VAL A 136 0.10 0.28 6.38
N GLN A 137 -0.59 1.12 7.15
CA GLN A 137 -2.03 1.24 7.09
C GLN A 137 -2.50 2.68 7.15
N ASN A 138 -3.54 2.99 6.37
CA ASN A 138 -4.30 4.24 6.41
C ASN A 138 -3.46 5.51 6.22
N LEU A 139 -2.62 5.56 5.20
CA LEU A 139 -1.84 6.74 4.81
C LEU A 139 -2.27 7.27 3.44
N LEU A 140 -2.13 8.59 3.25
CA LEU A 140 -2.23 9.24 1.95
C LEU A 140 -0.82 9.51 1.42
N MET A 141 -0.52 8.97 0.25
CA MET A 141 0.69 9.23 -0.53
C MET A 141 0.35 10.24 -1.62
N LEU A 142 0.99 11.40 -1.59
CA LEU A 142 0.68 12.53 -2.48
C LEU A 142 1.89 12.85 -3.36
N SER A 143 1.76 12.72 -4.68
CA SER A 143 2.85 13.10 -5.60
C SER A 143 2.74 14.57 -5.99
N THR A 144 3.80 15.33 -5.75
CA THR A 144 4.00 16.69 -6.26
C THR A 144 5.19 16.77 -7.24
N VAL A 145 5.66 15.62 -7.70
CA VAL A 145 6.78 15.50 -8.66
C VAL A 145 6.29 14.85 -9.93
N ALA A 146 6.80 15.32 -11.05
CA ALA A 146 6.52 14.73 -12.34
C ALA A 146 7.10 13.32 -12.42
N SER A 147 6.25 12.33 -12.72
CA SER A 147 6.69 10.95 -12.92
C SER A 147 7.48 10.37 -11.73
N CYS A 148 6.97 10.52 -10.52
CA CYS A 148 7.54 9.87 -9.34
C CYS A 148 7.57 8.35 -9.55
N VAL A 149 8.75 7.75 -9.51
CA VAL A 149 8.97 6.37 -9.96
C VAL A 149 8.14 5.37 -9.15
N SER A 150 8.07 5.53 -7.84
CA SER A 150 7.28 4.62 -6.99
C SER A 150 6.97 5.24 -5.62
N GLY A 151 5.83 4.87 -5.05
CA GLY A 151 5.53 5.20 -3.66
C GLY A 151 6.40 4.42 -2.69
N PHE A 152 6.32 3.10 -2.74
CA PHE A 152 7.19 2.20 -1.97
C PHE A 152 8.09 1.39 -2.91
N THR A 153 9.26 1.02 -2.43
CA THR A 153 10.20 0.18 -3.19
C THR A 153 10.84 -0.89 -2.30
N THR A 154 11.11 -2.03 -2.89
CA THR A 154 12.10 -2.98 -2.38
C THR A 154 13.21 -3.05 -3.40
N THR A 155 14.41 -2.57 -3.08
CA THR A 155 15.49 -2.38 -4.04
C THR A 155 16.76 -3.13 -3.65
N GLY A 156 17.61 -3.40 -4.64
CA GLY A 156 18.90 -4.06 -4.45
C GLY A 156 18.75 -5.49 -3.94
N THR A 157 19.49 -5.81 -2.89
CA THR A 157 19.46 -7.11 -2.21
C THR A 157 18.57 -7.12 -0.97
N ALA A 158 17.79 -6.07 -0.75
CA ALA A 158 16.90 -5.99 0.41
C ALA A 158 15.85 -7.10 0.39
N LEU A 159 15.59 -7.67 1.56
CA LEU A 159 14.57 -8.68 1.76
C LEU A 159 13.43 -8.07 2.59
N ALA A 160 12.26 -7.94 1.97
CA ALA A 160 11.06 -7.43 2.61
C ALA A 160 9.89 -8.44 2.52
N PRO A 161 10.10 -9.71 2.91
CA PRO A 161 9.01 -10.68 2.90
C PRO A 161 7.90 -10.25 3.86
N ASN A 162 6.66 -10.59 3.48
CA ASN A 162 5.45 -10.24 4.22
C ASN A 162 5.25 -8.72 4.41
N PHE A 163 5.72 -7.90 3.45
CA PHE A 163 5.33 -6.50 3.45
C PHE A 163 3.83 -6.39 3.15
N ALA A 164 3.13 -5.61 3.97
CA ALA A 164 1.68 -5.44 3.83
C ALA A 164 1.30 -3.96 3.73
N MET A 165 0.42 -3.65 2.80
CA MET A 165 -0.25 -2.35 2.67
C MET A 165 -1.76 -2.54 2.81
N ASP A 166 -2.39 -1.78 3.70
CA ASP A 166 -3.84 -1.76 3.84
C ASP A 166 -4.38 -0.31 3.87
N ASN A 167 -5.44 -0.06 3.11
CA ASN A 167 -6.08 1.24 3.04
C ASN A 167 -5.08 2.39 2.75
N ILE A 168 -4.12 2.18 1.87
CA ILE A 168 -3.22 3.24 1.38
C ILE A 168 -3.84 3.90 0.15
N GLU A 169 -3.80 5.21 0.11
CA GLU A 169 -4.23 5.96 -1.06
C GLU A 169 -3.05 6.64 -1.73
N PHE A 170 -2.85 6.36 -3.02
CA PHE A 170 -1.90 7.07 -3.86
C PHE A 170 -2.67 8.08 -4.71
N ARG A 171 -2.29 9.34 -4.60
CA ARG A 171 -2.96 10.43 -5.29
C ARG A 171 -1.98 11.30 -6.06
N ASP A 172 -2.29 11.51 -7.32
CA ASP A 172 -1.62 12.50 -8.15
C ASP A 172 -2.18 13.90 -7.84
N THR A 173 -1.35 14.93 -7.85
CA THR A 173 -1.81 16.31 -7.65
C THR A 173 -2.19 17.01 -8.95
N SER A 174 -1.68 16.55 -10.08
CA SER A 174 -2.06 17.04 -11.41
C SER A 174 -1.80 15.98 -12.48
N SER A 175 -2.12 16.30 -13.71
CA SER A 175 -1.87 15.42 -14.87
C SER A 175 -0.39 15.10 -15.11
N THR A 176 0.51 15.93 -14.64
CA THR A 176 1.96 15.76 -14.80
C THR A 176 2.66 15.38 -13.49
N LEU A 177 2.09 15.69 -12.35
CA LEU A 177 2.65 15.41 -11.03
C LEU A 177 2.02 14.12 -10.49
N ASN A 178 2.62 13.00 -10.83
CA ASN A 178 2.01 11.69 -10.72
C ASN A 178 2.99 10.60 -10.26
N PHE A 179 2.45 9.53 -9.71
CA PHE A 179 3.19 8.29 -9.49
C PHE A 179 3.22 7.42 -10.74
N LEU A 180 4.34 6.80 -11.03
CA LEU A 180 4.43 5.74 -12.05
C LEU A 180 4.01 4.39 -11.47
N ALA A 181 4.31 4.12 -10.20
CA ALA A 181 3.85 2.93 -9.49
C ALA A 181 3.53 3.24 -8.02
N GLY A 182 2.65 2.48 -7.41
CA GLY A 182 2.44 2.49 -5.96
C GLY A 182 3.53 1.71 -5.23
N TYR A 183 3.86 0.53 -5.76
CA TYR A 183 4.94 -0.30 -5.24
C TYR A 183 5.78 -0.89 -6.38
N THR A 184 7.09 -0.81 -6.22
CA THR A 184 8.04 -1.43 -7.14
C THR A 184 8.90 -2.43 -6.38
N THR A 185 8.88 -3.68 -6.84
CA THR A 185 9.72 -4.74 -6.29
C THR A 185 11.08 -4.75 -6.94
N ASN A 186 12.05 -5.37 -6.30
CA ASN A 186 13.33 -5.65 -6.95
C ASN A 186 13.23 -6.92 -7.83
N THR A 187 14.30 -7.20 -8.56
CA THR A 187 14.40 -8.37 -9.44
C THR A 187 14.90 -9.62 -8.71
N THR A 188 15.25 -9.53 -7.44
CA THR A 188 15.76 -10.63 -6.64
C THR A 188 14.61 -11.56 -6.24
N THR A 189 14.76 -12.84 -6.47
CA THR A 189 13.78 -13.85 -6.10
C THR A 189 13.57 -13.90 -4.58
N ALA A 190 12.32 -14.11 -4.15
CA ALA A 190 11.90 -14.24 -2.74
C ALA A 190 12.09 -12.98 -1.86
N SER A 191 12.51 -11.85 -2.41
CA SER A 191 12.76 -10.64 -1.62
C SER A 191 11.47 -10.00 -1.08
N GLN A 192 10.34 -10.29 -1.68
CA GLN A 192 9.01 -9.73 -1.35
C GLN A 192 7.92 -10.81 -1.23
N ASP A 193 8.29 -12.06 -0.97
CA ASP A 193 7.32 -13.15 -0.79
C ASP A 193 6.34 -12.83 0.33
N GLY A 194 5.08 -13.21 0.15
CA GLY A 194 4.00 -12.89 1.07
C GLY A 194 3.51 -11.43 1.00
N PHE A 195 3.87 -10.68 -0.06
CA PHE A 195 3.37 -9.32 -0.22
C PHE A 195 1.85 -9.27 -0.28
N SER A 196 1.28 -8.36 0.50
CA SER A 196 -0.16 -8.15 0.58
C SER A 196 -0.51 -6.68 0.35
N MET A 197 -1.50 -6.45 -0.52
CA MET A 197 -2.10 -5.13 -0.72
C MET A 197 -3.62 -5.24 -0.67
N THR A 198 -4.22 -4.59 0.34
CA THR A 198 -5.66 -4.67 0.58
C THR A 198 -6.28 -3.28 0.70
N ASN A 199 -7.49 -3.12 0.15
CA ASN A 199 -8.30 -1.89 0.26
C ASN A 199 -7.57 -0.60 -0.18
N CYS A 200 -6.51 -0.71 -0.95
CA CYS A 200 -5.74 0.43 -1.41
C CYS A 200 -6.44 1.13 -2.57
N ARG A 201 -6.17 2.43 -2.70
CA ARG A 201 -6.75 3.26 -3.75
C ARG A 201 -5.66 3.96 -4.55
N PHE A 202 -5.91 4.09 -5.83
CA PHE A 202 -5.02 4.77 -6.74
C PHE A 202 -5.80 5.75 -7.63
N TRP A 203 -5.65 7.02 -7.35
CA TRP A 203 -6.27 8.10 -8.10
C TRP A 203 -5.27 8.76 -9.03
N SER A 204 -5.52 8.64 -10.32
CA SER A 204 -4.74 9.31 -11.33
C SER A 204 -5.62 10.28 -12.11
N THR A 205 -5.21 11.53 -12.13
CA THR A 205 -5.84 12.58 -12.95
C THR A 205 -5.06 12.83 -14.25
N GLY A 206 -3.95 12.13 -14.43
CA GLY A 206 -2.98 12.44 -15.49
C GLY A 206 -3.06 11.55 -16.72
N THR A 207 -2.66 12.13 -17.85
CA THR A 207 -2.43 11.45 -19.12
C THR A 207 -0.99 10.91 -19.24
N GLY A 208 -0.19 10.97 -18.20
CA GLY A 208 1.19 10.52 -18.17
C GLY A 208 1.36 9.01 -18.33
N THR A 209 2.55 8.58 -18.61
CA THR A 209 2.90 7.15 -18.71
C THR A 209 3.05 6.57 -17.31
N ARG A 210 2.05 5.85 -16.85
CA ARG A 210 2.12 5.08 -15.61
C ARG A 210 2.55 3.64 -15.92
N THR A 211 3.35 3.04 -15.05
CA THR A 211 3.78 1.66 -15.25
C THR A 211 2.72 0.68 -14.77
N ALA A 212 2.32 0.75 -13.54
CA ALA A 212 1.23 -0.02 -12.94
C ALA A 212 1.02 0.37 -11.48
N PHE A 213 -0.03 -0.13 -10.84
CA PHE A 213 -0.18 -0.02 -9.40
C PHE A 213 0.94 -0.75 -8.66
N ILE A 214 1.27 -1.96 -9.13
CA ILE A 214 2.42 -2.74 -8.71
C ILE A 214 3.30 -3.01 -9.92
N ASN A 215 4.55 -2.59 -9.84
CA ASN A 215 5.59 -3.00 -10.77
C ASN A 215 6.43 -4.09 -10.09
N GLY A 216 6.04 -5.33 -10.32
CA GLY A 216 6.53 -6.44 -9.51
C GLY A 216 7.08 -7.61 -10.31
N VAL A 217 7.98 -8.35 -9.69
CA VAL A 217 8.56 -9.60 -10.21
C VAL A 217 8.64 -10.65 -9.11
N ASN A 218 8.35 -11.90 -9.43
CA ASN A 218 8.57 -13.08 -8.56
C ASN A 218 8.07 -12.95 -7.12
N ILE A 219 6.76 -12.89 -6.93
CA ILE A 219 6.18 -12.85 -5.58
C ILE A 219 5.47 -14.18 -5.30
N ALA A 220 5.97 -14.97 -4.36
CA ALA A 220 5.23 -16.10 -3.83
C ALA A 220 4.26 -15.62 -2.73
N GLY A 221 3.04 -16.17 -2.73
CA GLY A 221 2.02 -15.78 -1.74
C GLY A 221 1.46 -14.37 -1.94
N LEU A 222 1.39 -13.89 -3.20
CA LEU A 222 0.85 -12.57 -3.52
C LEU A 222 -0.63 -12.46 -3.16
N THR A 223 -0.99 -11.42 -2.40
CA THR A 223 -2.39 -11.12 -2.04
C THR A 223 -2.78 -9.72 -2.48
N LEU A 224 -3.74 -9.60 -3.41
CA LEU A 224 -4.28 -8.34 -3.91
C LEU A 224 -5.79 -8.37 -3.78
N VAL A 225 -6.33 -7.72 -2.75
CA VAL A 225 -7.76 -7.83 -2.41
C VAL A 225 -8.40 -6.48 -2.17
N GLY A 226 -9.54 -6.24 -2.82
CA GLY A 226 -10.38 -5.07 -2.57
C GLY A 226 -9.77 -3.74 -3.00
N ASN A 227 -8.81 -3.74 -3.91
CA ASN A 227 -8.16 -2.53 -4.35
C ASN A 227 -8.96 -1.80 -5.43
N TYR A 228 -8.90 -0.49 -5.42
CA TYR A 228 -9.55 0.37 -6.41
C TYR A 228 -8.53 1.24 -7.12
N GLY A 229 -8.58 1.28 -8.44
CA GLY A 229 -7.78 2.17 -9.25
C GLY A 229 -8.60 2.85 -10.34
N ALA A 230 -8.41 4.15 -10.49
CA ALA A 230 -8.94 4.91 -11.61
C ALA A 230 -7.80 5.69 -12.27
N SER A 231 -7.65 5.54 -13.59
CA SER A 231 -6.58 6.19 -14.34
C SER A 231 -7.03 6.62 -15.72
N LEU A 232 -6.66 7.81 -16.11
CA LEU A 232 -6.85 8.34 -17.46
C LEU A 232 -5.71 7.96 -18.43
N GLN A 233 -4.86 7.03 -18.05
CA GLN A 233 -3.62 6.74 -18.77
C GLN A 233 -3.76 5.84 -19.98
N THR A 234 -2.84 6.00 -20.92
CA THR A 234 -2.97 5.52 -22.29
C THR A 234 -2.22 4.23 -22.60
N THR A 235 -1.38 3.69 -21.72
CA THR A 235 -0.40 2.68 -22.18
C THR A 235 -0.18 1.45 -21.34
N VAL A 236 -0.70 1.28 -20.09
CA VAL A 236 -0.22 0.18 -19.23
C VAL A 236 -1.28 -0.48 -18.36
N ALA A 237 -1.00 -1.73 -17.97
CA ALA A 237 -1.75 -2.51 -17.00
C ALA A 237 -1.94 -1.76 -15.69
N MET A 238 -3.16 -1.74 -15.16
CA MET A 238 -3.46 -0.92 -13.99
C MET A 238 -3.15 -1.59 -12.68
N LEU A 239 -3.35 -2.90 -12.57
CA LEU A 239 -3.13 -3.59 -11.31
C LEU A 239 -1.66 -3.98 -11.13
N MET A 240 -1.10 -4.71 -12.06
CA MET A 240 0.27 -5.20 -11.92
C MET A 240 0.95 -5.40 -13.28
N THR A 241 2.19 -4.91 -13.38
CA THR A 241 3.13 -5.37 -14.41
C THR A 241 4.14 -6.31 -13.78
N ALA A 242 4.41 -7.41 -14.46
CA ALA A 242 5.45 -8.34 -14.07
C ALA A 242 6.34 -8.64 -15.28
N ALA A 243 7.60 -8.27 -15.20
CA ALA A 243 8.57 -8.66 -16.23
C ALA A 243 8.89 -10.15 -16.10
N ALA A 244 8.50 -10.93 -17.10
CA ALA A 244 9.02 -12.28 -17.43
C ALA A 244 9.14 -13.31 -16.29
N THR A 245 8.36 -13.25 -15.20
CA THR A 245 8.61 -14.10 -14.05
C THR A 245 7.34 -14.60 -13.37
N SER A 246 7.49 -15.51 -12.45
CA SER A 246 6.43 -16.30 -11.87
C SER A 246 6.04 -15.82 -10.49
N SER A 247 4.77 -15.46 -10.30
CA SER A 247 4.21 -15.33 -8.96
C SER A 247 3.36 -16.56 -8.63
N THR A 248 3.53 -17.10 -7.44
CA THR A 248 2.90 -18.36 -7.03
C THR A 248 2.03 -18.18 -5.79
N GLY A 249 0.99 -19.02 -5.65
CA GLY A 249 0.07 -18.92 -4.52
C GLY A 249 -0.68 -17.60 -4.47
N CYS A 250 -1.03 -17.05 -5.65
CA CYS A 250 -1.68 -15.74 -5.75
C CYS A 250 -3.15 -15.80 -5.32
N ASN A 251 -3.58 -14.78 -4.59
CA ASN A 251 -4.98 -14.44 -4.38
C ASN A 251 -5.25 -13.02 -4.89
N ILE A 252 -6.00 -12.91 -5.99
CA ILE A 252 -6.31 -11.63 -6.64
C ILE A 252 -7.82 -11.53 -6.74
N SER A 253 -8.44 -10.79 -5.81
CA SER A 253 -9.89 -10.80 -5.69
C SER A 253 -10.49 -9.46 -5.30
N TYR A 254 -11.74 -9.23 -5.74
CA TYR A 254 -12.51 -8.04 -5.42
C TYR A 254 -11.85 -6.72 -5.82
N ASN A 255 -10.92 -6.73 -6.78
CA ASN A 255 -10.27 -5.52 -7.26
C ASN A 255 -11.12 -4.86 -8.34
N ARG A 256 -11.21 -3.54 -8.29
CA ARG A 256 -11.90 -2.74 -9.29
C ARG A 256 -10.94 -1.73 -9.91
N PHE A 257 -10.73 -1.84 -11.22
CA PHE A 257 -9.88 -0.94 -11.97
C PHE A 257 -10.59 -0.35 -13.16
N GLU A 258 -10.51 0.97 -13.28
CA GLU A 258 -11.13 1.74 -14.35
C GLU A 258 -10.05 2.53 -15.10
N GLY A 259 -9.98 2.36 -16.41
CA GLY A 259 -9.01 3.03 -17.27
C GLY A 259 -9.65 3.75 -18.44
N ALA A 260 -9.30 5.00 -18.65
CA ALA A 260 -9.69 5.78 -19.83
C ALA A 260 -8.64 5.64 -20.95
N HIS A 261 -8.23 4.41 -21.25
CA HIS A 261 -7.25 4.17 -22.31
C HIS A 261 -7.79 4.49 -23.68
N THR A 262 -6.97 5.15 -24.49
CA THR A 262 -7.22 5.36 -25.92
C THR A 262 -6.37 4.44 -26.79
N SER A 263 -5.42 3.72 -26.22
CA SER A 263 -4.52 2.79 -26.94
C SER A 263 -4.97 1.35 -26.82
N SER A 264 -4.89 0.62 -27.91
CA SER A 264 -5.40 -0.72 -28.10
C SER A 264 -4.57 -1.85 -27.48
N THR A 265 -3.50 -1.56 -26.78
CA THR A 265 -2.50 -2.60 -26.49
C THR A 265 -2.43 -3.10 -25.06
N LEU A 266 -2.95 -2.39 -24.07
CA LEU A 266 -2.84 -2.83 -22.68
C LEU A 266 -4.02 -2.40 -21.83
N ALA A 267 -4.47 -3.29 -21.01
CA ALA A 267 -5.69 -3.20 -20.24
C ALA A 267 -5.46 -3.21 -18.75
N CYS A 268 -6.54 -2.97 -18.06
CA CYS A 268 -6.68 -2.81 -16.61
C CYS A 268 -6.51 -4.12 -15.84
N GLY A 269 -5.45 -4.85 -15.97
CA GLY A 269 -5.30 -6.12 -15.26
C GLY A 269 -3.87 -6.40 -14.90
N ILE A 270 -3.48 -7.63 -15.07
CA ILE A 270 -2.11 -8.08 -14.89
C ILE A 270 -1.47 -8.19 -16.25
N SER A 271 -0.38 -7.48 -16.48
CA SER A 271 0.48 -7.66 -17.64
C SER A 271 1.75 -8.40 -17.23
N GLY A 272 2.06 -9.45 -17.91
CA GLY A 272 3.30 -10.19 -17.68
C GLY A 272 3.51 -11.27 -18.76
N THR A 273 4.74 -11.55 -19.08
CA THR A 273 5.14 -12.60 -20.03
C THR A 273 5.52 -13.90 -19.34
N GLY A 274 5.38 -13.97 -18.02
CA GLY A 274 5.79 -15.12 -17.21
C GLY A 274 4.83 -16.31 -17.35
N THR A 275 5.38 -17.49 -17.48
CA THR A 275 4.65 -18.76 -17.71
C THR A 275 4.22 -19.47 -16.42
N ALA A 276 4.60 -18.99 -15.25
CA ALA A 276 4.46 -19.72 -13.99
C ALA A 276 3.67 -18.99 -12.91
N TRP A 277 2.64 -18.24 -13.30
CA TRP A 277 1.66 -17.72 -12.35
C TRP A 277 0.71 -18.83 -11.93
N ASN A 278 0.49 -19.02 -10.64
CA ASN A 278 -0.51 -19.94 -10.13
C ASN A 278 -1.25 -19.34 -8.93
N GLY A 279 -2.43 -19.87 -8.64
CA GLY A 279 -3.32 -19.39 -7.59
C GLY A 279 -4.72 -19.12 -8.12
N VAL A 280 -5.39 -18.15 -7.54
CA VAL A 280 -6.76 -17.79 -7.91
C VAL A 280 -6.89 -16.31 -8.22
N ALA A 281 -7.75 -15.99 -9.22
CA ALA A 281 -8.20 -14.63 -9.46
C ALA A 281 -9.71 -14.65 -9.69
N HIS A 282 -10.46 -13.94 -8.82
CA HIS A 282 -11.90 -13.99 -8.86
C HIS A 282 -12.54 -12.67 -8.40
N ASP A 283 -13.79 -12.47 -8.81
CA ASP A 283 -14.60 -11.31 -8.45
C ASP A 283 -13.91 -9.95 -8.74
N ASN A 284 -13.03 -9.92 -9.73
CA ASN A 284 -12.38 -8.68 -10.15
C ASN A 284 -13.20 -7.99 -11.22
N TYR A 285 -13.17 -6.68 -11.21
CA TYR A 285 -13.86 -5.83 -12.15
C TYR A 285 -12.88 -4.89 -12.85
N PHE A 286 -12.80 -5.02 -14.18
CA PHE A 286 -11.92 -4.21 -15.01
C PHE A 286 -12.71 -3.48 -16.07
N PHE A 287 -12.56 -2.18 -16.15
CA PHE A 287 -13.19 -1.32 -17.13
C PHE A 287 -12.15 -0.57 -17.97
N SER A 288 -12.34 -0.57 -19.30
CA SER A 288 -11.50 0.22 -20.21
C SER A 288 -12.36 0.97 -21.23
N LEU A 289 -12.00 2.22 -21.51
CA LEU A 289 -12.64 3.01 -22.58
C LEU A 289 -12.06 2.70 -23.97
N ALA A 290 -10.97 1.96 -24.06
CA ALA A 290 -10.40 1.59 -25.35
C ALA A 290 -11.21 0.47 -26.02
N SER A 291 -11.44 0.59 -27.30
CA SER A 291 -12.17 -0.39 -28.11
C SER A 291 -11.35 -1.63 -28.52
N GLY A 292 -10.18 -1.81 -27.98
CA GLY A 292 -9.23 -2.86 -28.36
C GLY A 292 -8.99 -3.88 -27.27
N THR A 293 -8.65 -5.04 -27.70
CA THR A 293 -8.23 -6.25 -26.99
C THR A 293 -7.45 -6.03 -25.71
N GLY A 294 -7.85 -6.68 -24.63
CA GLY A 294 -6.94 -7.01 -23.58
C GLY A 294 -7.20 -6.45 -22.21
N ILE A 295 -8.42 -6.59 -21.71
CA ILE A 295 -8.64 -6.43 -20.26
C ILE A 295 -8.41 -7.79 -19.65
N TRP A 296 -7.19 -8.05 -19.02
CA TRP A 296 -7.12 -9.38 -18.48
C TRP A 296 -5.76 -9.85 -17.93
N ILE A 297 -5.74 -11.06 -17.56
CA ILE A 297 -4.66 -11.87 -17.05
C ILE A 297 -4.05 -12.65 -18.24
N PRO A 298 -2.74 -12.69 -18.38
CA PRO A 298 -2.07 -13.30 -19.54
C PRO A 298 -2.46 -14.76 -19.77
N THR A 299 -2.55 -15.18 -21.02
CA THR A 299 -2.93 -16.53 -21.47
C THR A 299 -2.00 -17.65 -20.99
N THR A 300 -0.81 -17.32 -20.56
CA THR A 300 0.22 -18.28 -20.12
C THR A 300 0.17 -18.58 -18.62
N THR A 301 -0.83 -18.06 -17.90
CA THR A 301 -0.93 -18.24 -16.45
C THR A 301 -1.69 -19.51 -16.09
N LYS A 302 -1.32 -20.11 -14.97
CA LYS A 302 -2.06 -21.21 -14.32
C LYS A 302 -2.94 -20.70 -13.20
N LEU A 303 -3.46 -19.46 -13.31
CA LEU A 303 -4.43 -18.92 -12.38
C LEU A 303 -5.80 -19.53 -12.65
N ALA A 304 -6.45 -20.02 -11.61
CA ALA A 304 -7.85 -20.38 -11.67
C ALA A 304 -8.69 -19.10 -11.74
N LEU A 305 -9.42 -18.89 -12.83
CA LEU A 305 -10.21 -17.68 -13.10
C LEU A 305 -11.68 -17.99 -12.94
N PHE A 306 -12.38 -17.24 -12.09
CA PHE A 306 -13.84 -17.33 -11.98
C PHE A 306 -14.44 -15.99 -11.53
N GLN A 307 -15.66 -15.72 -12.01
CA GLN A 307 -16.41 -14.50 -11.67
C GLN A 307 -15.65 -13.19 -11.86
N ASN A 308 -14.75 -13.13 -12.84
CA ASN A 308 -14.12 -11.87 -13.21
C ASN A 308 -14.92 -11.19 -14.30
N TYR A 309 -15.02 -9.88 -14.22
CA TYR A 309 -15.83 -9.08 -15.15
C TYR A 309 -14.96 -8.08 -15.88
N SER A 310 -15.20 -7.95 -17.17
CA SER A 310 -14.59 -6.90 -17.98
C SER A 310 -15.64 -6.11 -18.75
N CYS A 311 -15.40 -4.82 -18.91
CA CYS A 311 -16.23 -3.95 -19.72
C CYS A 311 -15.34 -3.10 -20.63
N ILE A 312 -15.65 -3.08 -21.92
CA ILE A 312 -14.96 -2.29 -22.93
C ILE A 312 -15.96 -1.30 -23.52
N ALA A 313 -15.56 -0.03 -23.68
CA ALA A 313 -16.43 0.97 -24.28
C ALA A 313 -16.82 0.60 -25.71
N GLY A 314 -18.10 0.70 -26.03
CA GLY A 314 -18.65 0.44 -27.37
C GLY A 314 -19.04 -1.00 -27.69
N ALA A 315 -18.80 -1.96 -26.79
CA ALA A 315 -19.11 -3.38 -27.01
C ALA A 315 -20.17 -3.92 -26.03
N TYR A 316 -21.31 -3.29 -25.96
CA TYR A 316 -22.39 -3.68 -25.02
C TYR A 316 -22.92 -5.11 -25.21
N ALA A 317 -22.75 -5.69 -26.38
CA ALA A 317 -23.25 -7.03 -26.67
C ALA A 317 -22.34 -8.17 -26.15
N THR A 318 -21.11 -7.89 -25.78
CA THR A 318 -20.13 -8.89 -25.32
C THR A 318 -19.64 -8.64 -23.90
N GLN A 319 -20.30 -7.74 -23.21
CA GLN A 319 -19.95 -7.36 -21.83
C GLN A 319 -20.40 -8.41 -20.84
N GLY A 320 -19.58 -8.72 -19.88
CA GLY A 320 -19.89 -9.65 -18.82
C GLY A 320 -18.70 -10.45 -18.34
N ALA A 321 -18.78 -11.73 -18.31
CA ALA A 321 -17.76 -12.58 -17.75
C ALA A 321 -16.48 -12.56 -18.61
N LEU A 322 -15.33 -12.40 -17.99
CA LEU A 322 -14.09 -12.88 -18.57
C LEU A 322 -14.23 -14.40 -18.69
N ASN A 323 -14.39 -14.87 -19.90
CA ASN A 323 -14.29 -16.30 -20.12
C ASN A 323 -12.90 -16.74 -19.66
N PRO A 324 -12.82 -17.82 -18.88
CA PRO A 324 -11.54 -18.49 -18.73
C PRO A 324 -11.08 -18.84 -20.13
N ILE A 325 -9.93 -18.37 -20.52
CA ILE A 325 -9.36 -18.73 -21.80
C ILE A 325 -9.10 -20.22 -21.69
N THR A 326 -9.83 -20.98 -22.46
CA THR A 326 -9.56 -22.40 -22.63
C THR A 326 -8.13 -22.56 -23.13
N ALA A 327 -7.36 -23.31 -22.39
CA ALA A 327 -5.98 -23.69 -22.73
C ALA A 327 -5.91 -24.33 -24.12
#